data_723819ffa139ea4e596a4e853fd68008
#
_entry.id   723819ffa139ea4e596a4e853fd68008
#
_cell.length_a   1.000
_cell.length_b   1.000
_cell.length_c   1.000
_cell.angle_alpha   90.00
_cell.angle_beta   90.00
_cell.angle_gamma   90.00
#
_symmetry.space_group_name_H-M   'P 1'
#
loop_
_entity.id
_entity.type
_entity.pdbx_description
1 polymer ?
#
loop_
_entity_poly.entity_id
_entity_poly.type
_entity_poly.pdbx_seq_one_letter_code
_entity_poly.pdbx_strand_id
1 'polypeptide(L)'
;LEKIKAFRDGVEDQTLAIASGITPDNVDDYLDLADAFLVATGINYSGDFYNLDPYQLRRLLEKVRHYAAGQEKKEHRASNRRENADWYLKHMAPNVKDPKMAWLDPSSAYINASAFHAMLDDLCEPYINERADVVAGIDAAGDVLGAATAERLGTGFLTVRKAGKLPVPADQVSFVNYTERTQHMELRKPAFRKGARVLLVDQSVETGVTMGAAIELVEGQGGEVAAIATICIEDTPAGKALRERYLCATAVTPGSDLQNQCNRKSLDYFKDFDWEVILP
;
A
#
# COMPACT_ATOMS: atom_id res chain seq x y z
N LEU A 1 -5.47 -31.21 11.20
CA LEU A 1 -5.61 -29.81 11.60
C LEU A 1 -6.25 -29.69 12.97
N GLU A 2 -7.45 -30.26 13.24
CA GLU A 2 -8.17 -30.19 14.53
C GLU A 2 -7.33 -30.66 15.73
N LYS A 3 -6.58 -31.74 15.57
CA LYS A 3 -5.70 -32.26 16.61
C LYS A 3 -4.57 -31.26 16.96
N ILE A 4 -4.02 -30.57 15.97
CA ILE A 4 -2.97 -29.58 16.20
C ILE A 4 -3.53 -28.33 16.90
N LYS A 5 -4.73 -27.88 16.55
CA LYS A 5 -5.42 -26.80 17.25
C LYS A 5 -5.62 -27.13 18.73
N ALA A 6 -6.13 -28.33 19.01
CA ALA A 6 -6.31 -28.79 20.38
C ALA A 6 -4.98 -28.87 21.17
N PHE A 7 -3.87 -29.22 20.51
CA PHE A 7 -2.54 -29.16 21.12
C PHE A 7 -2.10 -27.73 21.41
N ARG A 8 -2.29 -26.80 20.47
CA ARG A 8 -1.96 -25.38 20.64
C ARG A 8 -2.70 -24.80 21.85
N ASP A 9 -4.00 -25.05 21.94
CA ASP A 9 -4.83 -24.59 23.05
C ASP A 9 -4.37 -25.18 24.41
N GLY A 10 -3.85 -26.40 24.40
CA GLY A 10 -3.41 -27.08 25.63
C GLY A 10 -1.99 -26.75 26.08
N VAL A 11 -1.12 -26.21 25.20
CA VAL A 11 0.27 -25.87 25.55
C VAL A 11 0.48 -24.39 25.80
N GLU A 12 -0.56 -23.58 25.63
CA GLU A 12 -0.55 -22.13 25.87
C GLU A 12 0.68 -21.45 25.19
N ASP A 13 1.58 -20.86 25.98
CA ASP A 13 2.78 -20.15 25.52
C ASP A 13 3.99 -21.06 25.25
N GLN A 14 3.83 -22.38 25.33
CA GLN A 14 4.95 -23.30 25.03
C GLN A 14 5.20 -23.40 23.53
N THR A 15 6.48 -23.58 23.17
CA THR A 15 6.87 -23.79 21.76
C THR A 15 6.28 -25.07 21.21
N LEU A 16 5.48 -24.98 20.17
CA LEU A 16 4.91 -26.10 19.44
C LEU A 16 5.65 -26.34 18.12
N ALA A 17 6.28 -27.51 18.01
CA ALA A 17 6.91 -27.93 16.78
C ALA A 17 6.11 -29.05 16.11
N ILE A 18 5.85 -28.90 14.81
CA ILE A 18 5.24 -29.97 14.01
C ILE A 18 6.32 -30.73 13.27
N ALA A 19 6.39 -32.04 13.52
CA ALA A 19 7.32 -32.95 12.85
C ALA A 19 6.59 -33.83 11.86
N SER A 20 7.09 -33.87 10.60
CA SER A 20 6.54 -34.72 9.52
C SER A 20 5.22 -34.23 8.93
N GLY A 21 4.96 -34.63 7.70
CA GLY A 21 3.71 -34.33 6.97
C GLY A 21 3.56 -32.90 6.45
N ILE A 22 4.52 -32.02 6.69
CA ILE A 22 4.50 -30.65 6.15
C ILE A 22 5.07 -30.65 4.73
N THR A 23 4.33 -30.04 3.84
CA THR A 23 4.67 -29.85 2.42
C THR A 23 4.44 -28.38 2.03
N PRO A 24 4.98 -27.91 0.89
CA PRO A 24 4.64 -26.57 0.37
C PRO A 24 3.15 -26.35 0.13
N ASP A 25 2.37 -27.41 -0.06
CA ASP A 25 0.96 -27.30 -0.39
C ASP A 25 0.04 -27.21 0.85
N ASN A 26 0.52 -27.66 2.02
CA ASN A 26 -0.27 -27.65 3.25
C ASN A 26 0.30 -26.79 4.39
N VAL A 27 1.49 -26.24 4.26
CA VAL A 27 2.14 -25.48 5.35
C VAL A 27 1.30 -24.29 5.81
N ASP A 28 0.58 -23.64 4.91
CA ASP A 28 -0.24 -22.45 5.21
C ASP A 28 -1.31 -22.77 6.29
N ASP A 29 -1.81 -24.00 6.35
CA ASP A 29 -2.79 -24.42 7.35
C ASP A 29 -2.23 -24.48 8.79
N TYR A 30 -0.91 -24.45 8.92
CA TYR A 30 -0.20 -24.66 10.19
C TYR A 30 0.64 -23.48 10.65
N LEU A 31 0.83 -22.46 9.79
CA LEU A 31 1.70 -21.31 10.09
C LEU A 31 1.25 -20.56 11.34
N ASP A 32 -0.05 -20.40 11.56
CA ASP A 32 -0.60 -19.75 12.75
C ASP A 32 -0.63 -20.63 14.01
N LEU A 33 -0.38 -21.94 13.86
CA LEU A 33 -0.56 -22.92 14.92
C LEU A 33 0.75 -23.42 15.52
N ALA A 34 1.86 -23.31 14.80
CA ALA A 34 3.13 -23.88 15.21
C ALA A 34 4.27 -22.88 15.08
N ASP A 35 5.20 -22.95 16.02
CA ASP A 35 6.37 -22.08 16.09
C ASP A 35 7.56 -22.63 15.29
N ALA A 36 7.55 -23.94 14.99
CA ALA A 36 8.60 -24.60 14.23
C ALA A 36 8.10 -25.79 13.43
N PHE A 37 8.79 -26.09 12.33
CA PHE A 37 8.52 -27.25 11.48
C PHE A 37 9.78 -28.08 11.25
N LEU A 38 9.68 -29.37 11.51
CA LEU A 38 10.67 -30.36 11.14
C LEU A 38 10.22 -31.06 9.85
N VAL A 39 10.78 -30.63 8.73
CA VAL A 39 10.35 -31.09 7.40
C VAL A 39 11.34 -32.11 6.87
N ALA A 40 10.84 -33.25 6.40
CA ALA A 40 11.65 -34.29 5.78
C ALA A 40 11.10 -34.63 4.38
N THR A 41 10.25 -35.63 4.29
CA THR A 41 9.76 -36.17 3.00
C THR A 41 8.87 -35.21 2.20
N GLY A 42 8.32 -34.19 2.83
CA GLY A 42 7.43 -33.23 2.16
C GLY A 42 8.11 -32.32 1.13
N ILE A 43 9.44 -32.32 1.09
CA ILE A 43 10.27 -31.54 0.16
C ILE A 43 11.25 -32.39 -0.64
N ASN A 44 11.04 -33.70 -0.67
CA ASN A 44 11.85 -34.62 -1.46
C ASN A 44 11.25 -34.83 -2.85
N TYR A 45 12.06 -35.34 -3.78
CA TYR A 45 11.53 -35.83 -5.05
C TYR A 45 10.51 -36.95 -4.80
N SER A 46 9.47 -36.99 -5.60
CA SER A 46 8.41 -37.99 -5.45
C SER A 46 8.99 -39.43 -5.49
N GLY A 47 8.75 -40.17 -4.41
CA GLY A 47 9.26 -41.53 -4.26
C GLY A 47 10.72 -41.66 -3.81
N ASP A 48 11.43 -40.55 -3.59
CA ASP A 48 12.80 -40.53 -3.10
C ASP A 48 12.85 -40.00 -1.66
N PHE A 49 13.31 -40.83 -0.73
CA PHE A 49 13.42 -40.46 0.68
C PHE A 49 14.75 -39.80 1.06
N TYR A 50 15.70 -39.74 0.15
CA TYR A 50 17.07 -39.32 0.44
C TYR A 50 17.45 -38.00 -0.23
N ASN A 51 16.82 -37.67 -1.33
CA ASN A 51 17.18 -36.48 -2.11
C ASN A 51 16.11 -35.40 -2.01
N LEU A 52 16.54 -34.22 -1.60
CA LEU A 52 15.68 -33.03 -1.54
C LEU A 52 15.41 -32.51 -2.94
N ASP A 53 14.17 -32.13 -3.18
CA ASP A 53 13.77 -31.36 -4.36
C ASP A 53 14.00 -29.86 -4.08
N PRO A 54 14.98 -29.21 -4.74
CA PRO A 54 15.27 -27.80 -4.51
C PRO A 54 14.10 -26.86 -4.82
N TYR A 55 13.22 -27.28 -5.74
CA TYR A 55 12.03 -26.50 -6.07
C TYR A 55 10.99 -26.53 -4.94
N GLN A 56 10.70 -27.72 -4.39
CA GLN A 56 9.80 -27.84 -3.25
C GLN A 56 10.34 -27.15 -2.01
N LEU A 57 11.64 -27.29 -1.75
CA LEU A 57 12.28 -26.56 -0.64
C LEU A 57 12.14 -25.05 -0.79
N ARG A 58 12.37 -24.50 -1.99
CA ARG A 58 12.22 -23.06 -2.24
C ARG A 58 10.81 -22.60 -2.00
N ARG A 59 9.81 -23.30 -2.54
CA ARG A 59 8.38 -22.97 -2.33
C ARG A 59 8.01 -22.94 -0.84
N LEU A 60 8.47 -23.92 -0.08
CA LEU A 60 8.22 -23.97 1.36
C LEU A 60 8.86 -22.78 2.09
N LEU A 61 10.14 -22.51 1.80
CA LEU A 61 10.86 -21.39 2.42
C LEU A 61 10.25 -20.02 2.06
N GLU A 62 9.77 -19.84 0.84
CA GLU A 62 9.08 -18.62 0.41
C GLU A 62 7.82 -18.39 1.24
N LYS A 63 6.98 -19.42 1.43
CA LYS A 63 5.76 -19.33 2.24
C LYS A 63 6.05 -19.01 3.71
N VAL A 64 6.98 -19.72 4.33
CA VAL A 64 7.36 -19.47 5.72
C VAL A 64 7.95 -18.08 5.92
N ARG A 65 8.82 -17.63 5.00
CA ARG A 65 9.41 -16.28 5.06
C ARG A 65 8.35 -15.19 4.87
N HIS A 66 7.42 -15.40 3.94
CA HIS A 66 6.32 -14.46 3.71
C HIS A 66 5.43 -14.33 4.94
N TYR A 67 5.09 -15.45 5.58
CA TYR A 67 4.35 -15.46 6.83
C TYR A 67 5.11 -14.76 7.96
N ALA A 68 6.39 -15.09 8.18
CA ALA A 68 7.23 -14.47 9.22
C ALA A 68 7.33 -12.94 9.03
N ALA A 69 7.60 -12.49 7.79
CA ALA A 69 7.62 -11.06 7.47
C ALA A 69 6.25 -10.38 7.71
N GLY A 70 5.15 -11.11 7.53
CA GLY A 70 3.80 -10.65 7.86
C GLY A 70 3.58 -10.50 9.37
N GLN A 71 4.10 -11.42 10.18
CA GLN A 71 4.01 -11.37 11.65
C GLN A 71 4.89 -10.26 12.23
N GLU A 72 6.15 -10.13 11.80
CA GLU A 72 7.02 -9.02 12.20
C GLU A 72 6.36 -7.66 11.87
N LYS A 73 5.74 -7.56 10.69
CA LYS A 73 4.95 -6.37 10.31
C LYS A 73 3.76 -6.15 11.25
N LYS A 74 3.03 -7.19 11.65
CA LYS A 74 1.90 -7.07 12.59
C LYS A 74 2.34 -6.63 13.98
N GLU A 75 3.44 -7.19 14.50
CA GLU A 75 3.99 -6.81 15.81
C GLU A 75 4.53 -5.37 15.80
N HIS A 76 5.26 -5.00 14.75
CA HIS A 76 5.76 -3.63 14.57
C HIS A 76 4.60 -2.64 14.42
N ARG A 77 3.54 -3.00 13.68
CA ARG A 77 2.29 -2.23 13.59
C ARG A 77 1.61 -2.06 14.95
N ALA A 78 1.51 -3.13 15.74
CA ALA A 78 0.85 -3.07 17.05
C ALA A 78 1.61 -2.20 18.05
N SER A 79 2.95 -2.19 18.01
CA SER A 79 3.79 -1.35 18.87
C SER A 79 3.74 0.13 18.46
N ASN A 80 3.82 0.42 17.16
CA ASN A 80 3.79 1.80 16.64
C ASN A 80 2.40 2.45 16.73
N ARG A 81 1.31 1.68 16.60
CA ARG A 81 -0.07 2.20 16.78
C ARG A 81 -0.38 2.66 18.20
N ARG A 82 0.36 2.18 19.22
CA ARG A 82 0.05 2.50 20.62
C ARG A 82 0.60 3.85 21.08
N GLU A 83 1.60 4.41 20.41
CA GLU A 83 2.24 5.64 20.87
C GLU A 83 2.02 6.89 20.00
N ASN A 84 1.85 6.79 18.68
CA ASN A 84 1.50 7.88 17.75
C ASN A 84 1.23 7.30 16.36
N ALA A 85 0.00 7.08 15.97
CA ALA A 85 -0.35 6.50 14.66
C ALA A 85 0.28 7.25 13.46
N ASP A 86 0.50 8.56 13.61
CA ASP A 86 0.91 9.46 12.54
C ASP A 86 2.35 9.98 12.71
N TRP A 87 3.20 9.28 13.46
CA TRP A 87 4.55 9.77 13.79
C TRP A 87 5.41 10.10 12.55
N TYR A 88 5.24 9.33 11.47
CA TYR A 88 5.99 9.50 10.22
C TYR A 88 5.59 10.77 9.46
N LEU A 89 4.43 11.36 9.73
CA LEU A 89 4.01 12.62 9.11
C LEU A 89 4.93 13.78 9.50
N LYS A 90 5.60 13.68 10.66
CA LYS A 90 6.62 14.65 11.08
C LYS A 90 7.84 14.69 10.16
N HIS A 91 8.04 13.64 9.36
CA HIS A 91 9.11 13.57 8.38
C HIS A 91 8.74 14.20 7.03
N MET A 92 7.50 14.66 6.83
CA MET A 92 7.13 15.39 5.62
C MET A 92 7.61 16.83 5.73
N ALA A 93 8.41 17.27 4.76
CA ALA A 93 8.98 18.61 4.76
C ALA A 93 7.96 19.67 4.32
N PRO A 94 7.94 20.85 4.96
CA PRO A 94 7.09 21.95 4.54
C PRO A 94 7.61 22.61 3.26
N ASN A 95 6.69 23.17 2.46
CA ASN A 95 7.05 23.99 1.30
C ASN A 95 7.64 25.32 1.75
N VAL A 96 8.96 25.44 1.66
CA VAL A 96 9.68 26.70 1.98
C VAL A 96 9.91 27.61 0.77
N LYS A 97 9.61 27.13 -0.45
CA LYS A 97 9.79 27.91 -1.69
C LYS A 97 8.61 28.84 -1.96
N ASP A 98 7.42 28.43 -1.58
CA ASP A 98 6.22 29.26 -1.68
C ASP A 98 5.41 29.14 -0.39
N PRO A 99 5.64 30.03 0.58
CA PRO A 99 4.93 30.00 1.87
C PRO A 99 3.43 30.29 1.76
N LYS A 100 2.92 30.70 0.59
CA LYS A 100 1.48 30.83 0.34
C LYS A 100 0.81 29.51 -0.02
N MET A 101 1.62 28.49 -0.32
CA MET A 101 1.18 27.17 -0.71
C MET A 101 1.58 26.17 0.39
N ALA A 102 0.68 25.91 1.30
CA ALA A 102 0.90 24.99 2.44
C ALA A 102 0.75 23.53 2.02
N TRP A 103 1.59 23.05 1.13
CA TRP A 103 1.69 21.63 0.83
C TRP A 103 2.99 21.05 1.39
N LEU A 104 2.97 19.77 1.68
CA LEU A 104 4.08 19.03 2.27
C LEU A 104 4.80 18.20 1.21
N ASP A 105 6.12 18.16 1.28
CA ASP A 105 6.92 17.25 0.49
C ASP A 105 7.05 15.90 1.20
N PRO A 106 6.47 14.83 0.67
CA PRO A 106 6.56 13.51 1.28
C PRO A 106 7.89 12.81 1.01
N SER A 107 8.72 13.33 0.10
CA SER A 107 9.97 12.69 -0.28
C SER A 107 10.93 12.54 0.91
N SER A 108 10.87 13.46 1.87
CA SER A 108 11.63 13.36 3.11
C SER A 108 11.21 12.15 3.96
N ALA A 109 9.93 11.81 4.00
CA ALA A 109 9.46 10.58 4.65
C ALA A 109 9.91 9.32 3.87
N TYR A 110 10.07 9.40 2.55
CA TYR A 110 10.56 8.27 1.74
C TYR A 110 12.04 7.96 1.99
N ILE A 111 12.86 8.97 2.32
CA ILE A 111 14.28 8.79 2.67
C ILE A 111 14.42 7.98 3.96
N ASN A 112 13.55 8.19 4.93
CA ASN A 112 13.52 7.42 6.17
C ASN A 112 12.75 6.10 5.95
N ALA A 113 13.48 4.99 5.93
CA ALA A 113 12.90 3.67 5.64
C ALA A 113 11.76 3.29 6.61
N SER A 114 11.92 3.56 7.91
CA SER A 114 10.89 3.26 8.90
C SER A 114 9.63 4.09 8.72
N ALA A 115 9.78 5.40 8.42
CA ALA A 115 8.66 6.29 8.13
C ALA A 115 7.93 5.88 6.85
N PHE A 116 8.68 5.54 5.80
CA PHE A 116 8.09 5.09 4.54
C PHE A 116 7.32 3.78 4.70
N HIS A 117 7.90 2.81 5.44
CA HIS A 117 7.21 1.55 5.74
C HIS A 117 5.93 1.76 6.55
N ALA A 118 5.96 2.58 7.59
CA ALA A 118 4.78 2.87 8.41
C ALA A 118 3.66 3.54 7.59
N MET A 119 4.00 4.51 6.76
CA MET A 119 3.05 5.15 5.86
C MET A 119 2.43 4.16 4.87
N LEU A 120 3.24 3.29 4.26
CA LEU A 120 2.74 2.27 3.35
C LEU A 120 1.85 1.25 4.07
N ASP A 121 2.15 0.91 5.32
CA ASP A 121 1.31 0.03 6.12
C ASP A 121 -0.08 0.63 6.33
N ASP A 122 -0.17 1.90 6.70
CA ASP A 122 -1.45 2.60 6.87
C ASP A 122 -2.23 2.71 5.56
N LEU A 123 -1.54 2.97 4.45
CA LEU A 123 -2.17 3.06 3.13
C LEU A 123 -2.62 1.70 2.59
N CYS A 124 -1.95 0.61 2.94
CA CYS A 124 -2.27 -0.73 2.43
C CYS A 124 -3.27 -1.49 3.31
N GLU A 125 -3.30 -1.23 4.63
CA GLU A 125 -4.08 -2.02 5.59
C GLU A 125 -5.55 -2.20 5.21
N PRO A 126 -6.29 -1.16 4.80
CA PRO A 126 -7.69 -1.31 4.45
C PRO A 126 -7.93 -2.26 3.26
N TYR A 127 -6.87 -2.53 2.46
CA TYR A 127 -6.97 -3.29 1.21
C TYR A 127 -6.35 -4.68 1.27
N ILE A 128 -5.79 -5.10 2.40
CA ILE A 128 -5.17 -6.43 2.55
C ILE A 128 -6.16 -7.56 2.22
N ASN A 129 -7.44 -7.35 2.53
CA ASN A 129 -8.51 -8.30 2.25
C ASN A 129 -9.32 -7.93 0.99
N GLU A 130 -9.09 -6.76 0.41
CA GLU A 130 -9.72 -6.30 -0.82
C GLU A 130 -8.81 -6.66 -2.00
N ARG A 131 -9.26 -7.58 -2.84
CA ARG A 131 -8.48 -7.97 -4.01
C ARG A 131 -8.51 -6.86 -5.06
N ALA A 132 -7.45 -6.06 -5.11
CA ALA A 132 -7.14 -5.27 -6.29
C ALA A 132 -6.36 -6.14 -7.28
N ASP A 133 -6.75 -6.12 -8.56
CA ASP A 133 -6.03 -6.83 -9.62
C ASP A 133 -4.77 -6.05 -10.03
N VAL A 134 -4.81 -4.72 -9.88
CA VAL A 134 -3.73 -3.82 -10.23
C VAL A 134 -3.82 -2.52 -9.43
N VAL A 135 -2.66 -1.96 -9.12
CA VAL A 135 -2.51 -0.61 -8.55
C VAL A 135 -2.18 0.37 -9.68
N ALA A 136 -2.85 1.51 -9.70
CA ALA A 136 -2.59 2.59 -10.65
C ALA A 136 -2.13 3.86 -9.92
N GLY A 137 -0.86 4.23 -10.09
CA GLY A 137 -0.30 5.48 -9.57
C GLY A 137 -0.57 6.66 -10.49
N ILE A 138 -0.83 7.83 -9.92
CA ILE A 138 -1.05 9.06 -10.67
C ILE A 138 0.25 9.88 -10.72
N ASP A 139 0.72 10.19 -11.93
CA ASP A 139 1.97 10.90 -12.23
C ASP A 139 1.99 12.31 -11.56
N ALA A 140 3.03 12.65 -10.77
CA ALA A 140 4.32 11.97 -10.62
C ALA A 140 4.46 11.27 -9.24
N ALA A 141 3.99 11.87 -8.16
CA ALA A 141 4.23 11.36 -6.80
C ALA A 141 3.41 10.10 -6.49
N GLY A 142 2.23 9.95 -7.09
CA GLY A 142 1.43 8.74 -7.01
C GLY A 142 2.11 7.51 -7.62
N ASP A 143 3.05 7.69 -8.56
CA ASP A 143 3.82 6.57 -9.12
C ASP A 143 4.74 5.94 -8.06
N VAL A 144 5.38 6.75 -7.20
CA VAL A 144 6.25 6.26 -6.12
C VAL A 144 5.45 5.45 -5.10
N LEU A 145 4.38 6.05 -4.59
CA LEU A 145 3.50 5.40 -3.62
C LEU A 145 2.79 4.19 -4.23
N GLY A 146 2.30 4.31 -5.47
CA GLY A 146 1.59 3.26 -6.17
C GLY A 146 2.46 2.03 -6.44
N ALA A 147 3.70 2.21 -6.88
CA ALA A 147 4.62 1.10 -7.08
C ALA A 147 4.95 0.37 -5.76
N ALA A 148 5.19 1.13 -4.69
CA ALA A 148 5.45 0.56 -3.37
C ALA A 148 4.20 -0.14 -2.78
N THR A 149 3.00 0.42 -3.01
CA THR A 149 1.72 -0.18 -2.62
C THR A 149 1.47 -1.49 -3.38
N ALA A 150 1.73 -1.51 -4.70
CA ALA A 150 1.57 -2.70 -5.53
C ALA A 150 2.48 -3.85 -5.06
N GLU A 151 3.74 -3.55 -4.78
CA GLU A 151 4.70 -4.52 -4.22
C GLU A 151 4.19 -5.07 -2.87
N ARG A 152 3.72 -4.17 -1.99
CA ARG A 152 3.24 -4.52 -0.65
C ARG A 152 2.00 -5.42 -0.69
N LEU A 153 1.11 -5.20 -1.66
CA LEU A 153 -0.13 -5.97 -1.86
C LEU A 153 0.08 -7.21 -2.75
N GLY A 154 1.26 -7.37 -3.37
CA GLY A 154 1.56 -8.48 -4.29
C GLY A 154 0.77 -8.40 -5.59
N THR A 155 0.49 -7.18 -6.08
CA THR A 155 -0.27 -6.92 -7.32
C THR A 155 0.61 -6.30 -8.41
N GLY A 156 0.08 -6.23 -9.64
CA GLY A 156 0.70 -5.46 -10.71
C GLY A 156 0.60 -3.94 -10.49
N PHE A 157 1.46 -3.19 -11.15
CA PHE A 157 1.46 -1.73 -11.15
C PHE A 157 1.32 -1.17 -12.57
N LEU A 158 0.57 -0.08 -12.70
CA LEU A 158 0.51 0.75 -13.90
C LEU A 158 0.46 2.23 -13.49
N THR A 159 0.71 3.12 -14.46
CA THR A 159 0.72 4.55 -14.22
C THR A 159 -0.36 5.25 -15.05
N VAL A 160 -1.06 6.21 -14.44
CA VAL A 160 -1.91 7.20 -15.11
C VAL A 160 -1.07 8.45 -15.28
N ARG A 161 -0.71 8.76 -16.53
CA ARG A 161 0.30 9.78 -16.83
C ARG A 161 -0.29 11.09 -17.35
N LYS A 162 0.46 12.17 -17.19
CA LYS A 162 0.22 13.38 -18.00
C LYS A 162 0.40 13.03 -19.47
N ALA A 163 -0.52 13.49 -20.32
CA ALA A 163 -0.57 13.10 -21.73
C ALA A 163 0.75 13.38 -22.49
N GLY A 164 1.04 12.49 -23.45
CA GLY A 164 2.26 12.55 -24.26
C GLY A 164 3.49 11.91 -23.61
N LYS A 165 3.32 11.17 -22.52
CA LYS A 165 4.41 10.46 -21.80
C LYS A 165 4.47 8.97 -22.10
N LEU A 166 3.38 8.38 -22.57
CA LEU A 166 3.32 6.97 -22.89
C LEU A 166 3.74 6.73 -24.35
N PRO A 167 4.70 5.82 -24.60
CA PRO A 167 5.14 5.47 -25.97
C PRO A 167 4.25 4.39 -26.63
N VAL A 168 3.04 4.19 -26.13
CA VAL A 168 2.08 3.15 -26.55
C VAL A 168 0.71 3.79 -26.77
N PRO A 169 -0.22 3.12 -27.48
CA PRO A 169 -1.60 3.59 -27.57
C PRO A 169 -2.20 3.86 -26.19
N ALA A 170 -2.92 4.95 -26.04
CA ALA A 170 -3.50 5.38 -24.76
C ALA A 170 -4.87 6.03 -24.99
N ASP A 171 -5.77 5.86 -24.01
CA ASP A 171 -6.96 6.69 -23.88
C ASP A 171 -6.58 7.94 -23.10
N GLN A 172 -7.22 9.07 -23.44
CA GLN A 172 -6.94 10.38 -22.83
C GLN A 172 -8.22 11.03 -22.31
N VAL A 173 -8.09 11.71 -21.17
CA VAL A 173 -9.14 12.54 -20.58
C VAL A 173 -8.58 13.94 -20.35
N SER A 174 -9.41 14.96 -20.65
CA SER A 174 -9.07 16.38 -20.45
C SER A 174 -9.84 16.91 -19.25
N PHE A 175 -9.16 17.69 -18.41
CA PHE A 175 -9.76 18.34 -17.25
C PHE A 175 -9.16 19.74 -17.04
N VAL A 176 -9.87 20.59 -16.32
CA VAL A 176 -9.38 21.90 -15.94
C VAL A 176 -8.88 21.83 -14.49
N ASN A 177 -7.59 22.11 -14.29
CA ASN A 177 -7.00 22.09 -12.96
C ASN A 177 -7.33 23.37 -12.16
N TYR A 178 -6.90 23.45 -10.90
CA TYR A 178 -7.13 24.59 -10.02
C TYR A 178 -6.48 25.90 -10.50
N THR A 179 -5.57 25.84 -11.47
CA THR A 179 -4.97 27.02 -12.11
C THR A 179 -5.70 27.46 -13.40
N GLU A 180 -6.91 26.97 -13.62
CA GLU A 180 -7.76 27.19 -14.80
C GLU A 180 -7.10 26.75 -16.12
N ARG A 181 -6.10 25.89 -16.07
CA ARG A 181 -5.44 25.34 -17.25
C ARG A 181 -6.02 23.98 -17.60
N THR A 182 -6.32 23.80 -18.89
CA THR A 182 -6.65 22.47 -19.41
C THR A 182 -5.43 21.56 -19.31
N GLN A 183 -5.61 20.45 -18.63
CA GLN A 183 -4.64 19.36 -18.49
C GLN A 183 -5.22 18.12 -19.16
N HIS A 184 -4.31 17.22 -19.53
CA HIS A 184 -4.70 15.96 -20.11
C HIS A 184 -3.95 14.83 -19.40
N MET A 185 -4.68 13.78 -19.08
CA MET A 185 -4.11 12.54 -18.55
C MET A 185 -4.34 11.40 -19.53
N GLU A 186 -3.47 10.42 -19.51
CA GLU A 186 -3.52 9.25 -20.36
C GLU A 186 -3.29 7.97 -19.59
N LEU A 187 -3.96 6.92 -20.04
CA LEU A 187 -3.80 5.56 -19.58
C LEU A 187 -3.54 4.66 -20.78
N ARG A 188 -2.49 3.84 -20.72
CA ARG A 188 -2.20 2.90 -21.81
C ARG A 188 -3.42 2.07 -22.19
N LYS A 189 -3.51 1.69 -23.48
CA LYS A 189 -4.63 0.88 -23.99
C LYS A 189 -4.12 -0.36 -24.71
N PRO A 190 -4.55 -1.58 -24.33
CA PRO A 190 -5.33 -1.90 -23.13
C PRO A 190 -4.47 -1.80 -21.86
N ALA A 191 -5.05 -1.36 -20.73
CA ALA A 191 -4.38 -1.31 -19.43
C ALA A 191 -4.58 -2.62 -18.64
N PHE A 192 -5.79 -3.17 -18.68
CA PHE A 192 -6.22 -4.35 -17.93
C PHE A 192 -7.40 -5.03 -18.62
N ARG A 193 -7.85 -6.15 -18.09
CA ARG A 193 -9.06 -6.84 -18.56
C ARG A 193 -10.31 -6.09 -18.08
N LYS A 194 -11.38 -6.15 -18.85
CA LYS A 194 -12.66 -5.59 -18.44
C LYS A 194 -13.13 -6.20 -17.12
N GLY A 195 -13.60 -5.37 -16.21
CA GLY A 195 -13.98 -5.75 -14.85
C GLY A 195 -12.82 -5.88 -13.87
N ALA A 196 -11.59 -5.52 -14.27
CA ALA A 196 -10.45 -5.50 -13.35
C ALA A 196 -10.67 -4.48 -12.23
N ARG A 197 -10.34 -4.87 -11.01
CA ARG A 197 -10.42 -4.04 -9.81
C ARG A 197 -9.13 -3.23 -9.65
N VAL A 198 -9.25 -1.92 -9.72
CA VAL A 198 -8.11 -0.98 -9.73
C VAL A 198 -8.07 -0.20 -8.42
N LEU A 199 -6.93 -0.23 -7.71
CA LEU A 199 -6.61 0.66 -6.62
C LEU A 199 -5.90 1.90 -7.17
N LEU A 200 -6.54 3.08 -7.07
CA LEU A 200 -5.91 4.35 -7.45
C LEU A 200 -5.06 4.90 -6.31
N VAL A 201 -3.84 5.34 -6.63
CA VAL A 201 -2.90 5.90 -5.65
C VAL A 201 -2.38 7.26 -6.11
N ASP A 202 -2.45 8.25 -5.22
CA ASP A 202 -1.88 9.57 -5.45
C ASP A 202 -1.23 10.11 -4.16
N GLN A 203 -0.51 11.20 -4.24
CA GLN A 203 0.02 11.90 -3.07
C GLN A 203 -1.11 12.56 -2.28
N SER A 204 -1.91 13.38 -2.93
CA SER A 204 -2.98 14.14 -2.29
C SER A 204 -4.14 14.40 -3.23
N VAL A 205 -5.32 14.55 -2.65
CA VAL A 205 -6.54 14.97 -3.35
C VAL A 205 -6.99 16.31 -2.76
N GLU A 206 -6.84 17.37 -3.52
CA GLU A 206 -7.30 18.73 -3.14
C GLU A 206 -8.70 19.00 -3.71
N THR A 207 -8.77 19.34 -4.99
CA THR A 207 -10.02 19.62 -5.69
C THR A 207 -10.74 18.38 -6.22
N GLY A 208 -10.09 17.23 -6.20
CA GLY A 208 -10.60 15.97 -6.73
C GLY A 208 -10.58 15.84 -8.25
N VAL A 209 -10.19 16.87 -8.99
CA VAL A 209 -10.28 16.90 -10.46
C VAL A 209 -9.33 15.89 -11.11
N THR A 210 -8.09 15.81 -10.63
CA THR A 210 -7.09 14.85 -11.10
C THR A 210 -7.50 13.40 -10.82
N MET A 211 -7.99 13.16 -9.60
CA MET A 211 -8.51 11.84 -9.21
C MET A 211 -9.73 11.47 -10.05
N GLY A 212 -10.63 12.43 -10.31
CA GLY A 212 -11.79 12.23 -11.19
C GLY A 212 -11.39 11.83 -12.61
N ALA A 213 -10.38 12.47 -13.19
CA ALA A 213 -9.86 12.11 -14.50
C ALA A 213 -9.24 10.68 -14.52
N ALA A 214 -8.54 10.29 -13.46
CA ALA A 214 -8.01 8.93 -13.34
C ALA A 214 -9.15 7.89 -13.22
N ILE A 215 -10.19 8.20 -12.46
CA ILE A 215 -11.40 7.36 -12.36
C ILE A 215 -12.04 7.18 -13.75
N GLU A 216 -12.24 8.28 -14.49
CA GLU A 216 -12.81 8.26 -15.84
C GLU A 216 -12.00 7.40 -16.80
N LEU A 217 -10.68 7.46 -16.76
CA LEU A 217 -9.79 6.62 -17.58
C LEU A 217 -9.94 5.13 -17.24
N VAL A 218 -10.01 4.79 -15.97
CA VAL A 218 -10.17 3.41 -15.51
C VAL A 218 -11.54 2.86 -15.91
N GLU A 219 -12.62 3.58 -15.57
CA GLU A 219 -13.99 3.17 -15.86
C GLU A 219 -14.25 3.17 -17.39
N GLY A 220 -13.65 4.10 -18.15
CA GLY A 220 -13.74 4.18 -19.61
C GLY A 220 -13.16 2.95 -20.33
N GLN A 221 -12.18 2.27 -19.76
CA GLN A 221 -11.66 0.99 -20.25
C GLN A 221 -12.41 -0.23 -19.67
N GLY A 222 -13.46 0.01 -18.88
CA GLY A 222 -14.27 -1.05 -18.28
C GLY A 222 -13.64 -1.67 -17.03
N GLY A 223 -12.72 -0.99 -16.37
CA GLY A 223 -12.23 -1.31 -15.03
C GLY A 223 -13.20 -0.84 -13.96
N GLU A 224 -13.03 -1.32 -12.75
CA GLU A 224 -13.73 -0.92 -11.53
C GLU A 224 -12.75 -0.25 -10.57
N VAL A 225 -13.01 0.99 -10.15
CA VAL A 225 -12.21 1.60 -9.09
C VAL A 225 -12.63 0.98 -7.77
N ALA A 226 -11.83 0.06 -7.28
CA ALA A 226 -12.09 -0.68 -6.05
C ALA A 226 -11.83 0.18 -4.81
N ALA A 227 -10.82 1.06 -4.88
CA ALA A 227 -10.41 1.87 -3.74
C ALA A 227 -9.46 3.01 -4.16
N ILE A 228 -9.22 3.93 -3.21
CA ILE A 228 -8.30 5.06 -3.36
C ILE A 228 -7.37 5.11 -2.15
N ALA A 229 -6.05 5.22 -2.37
CA ALA A 229 -5.05 5.43 -1.34
C ALA A 229 -4.27 6.73 -1.59
N THR A 230 -4.19 7.60 -0.59
CA THR A 230 -3.46 8.87 -0.69
C THR A 230 -2.88 9.26 0.66
N ILE A 231 -1.87 10.14 0.67
CA ILE A 231 -1.39 10.70 1.95
C ILE A 231 -2.50 11.55 2.58
N CYS A 232 -3.17 12.38 1.78
CA CYS A 232 -4.24 13.25 2.27
C CYS A 232 -5.37 13.41 1.24
N ILE A 233 -6.61 13.34 1.71
CA ILE A 233 -7.79 13.84 0.98
C ILE A 233 -8.32 15.05 1.74
N GLU A 234 -8.26 16.22 1.13
CA GLU A 234 -8.72 17.46 1.75
C GLU A 234 -10.23 17.40 2.09
N ASP A 235 -10.63 18.13 3.13
CA ASP A 235 -12.02 18.18 3.59
C ASP A 235 -12.85 19.17 2.74
N THR A 236 -12.79 18.97 1.43
CA THR A 236 -13.56 19.68 0.41
C THR A 236 -14.83 18.91 0.06
N PRO A 237 -15.82 19.53 -0.58
CA PRO A 237 -17.00 18.79 -1.09
C PRO A 237 -16.62 17.62 -2.00
N ALA A 238 -15.61 17.78 -2.86
CA ALA A 238 -15.11 16.71 -3.73
C ALA A 238 -14.43 15.59 -2.93
N GLY A 239 -13.60 15.93 -1.94
CA GLY A 239 -12.98 14.93 -1.05
C GLY A 239 -14.01 14.13 -0.25
N LYS A 240 -15.08 14.78 0.21
CA LYS A 240 -16.21 14.09 0.88
C LYS A 240 -16.92 13.14 -0.06
N ALA A 241 -17.26 13.57 -1.26
CA ALA A 241 -17.89 12.74 -2.28
C ALA A 241 -17.06 11.51 -2.66
N LEU A 242 -15.73 11.64 -2.74
CA LEU A 242 -14.84 10.49 -2.96
C LEU A 242 -14.90 9.48 -1.81
N ARG A 243 -14.84 9.96 -0.55
CA ARG A 243 -14.94 9.10 0.64
C ARG A 243 -16.29 8.43 0.82
N GLU A 244 -17.37 9.05 0.33
CA GLU A 244 -18.71 8.45 0.31
C GLU A 244 -18.86 7.36 -0.76
N ARG A 245 -18.17 7.53 -1.90
CA ARG A 245 -18.30 6.63 -3.04
C ARG A 245 -17.31 5.46 -3.01
N TYR A 246 -16.10 5.67 -2.50
CA TYR A 246 -15.01 4.70 -2.55
C TYR A 246 -14.46 4.41 -1.17
N LEU A 247 -13.93 3.21 -0.99
CA LEU A 247 -13.08 2.89 0.14
C LEU A 247 -11.78 3.71 0.01
N CYS A 248 -11.52 4.60 0.97
CA CYS A 248 -10.36 5.48 0.95
C CYS A 248 -9.43 5.21 2.14
N ALA A 249 -8.15 4.96 1.87
CA ALA A 249 -7.09 5.00 2.87
C ALA A 249 -6.34 6.32 2.78
N THR A 250 -6.12 6.95 3.93
CA THR A 250 -5.35 8.18 4.02
C THR A 250 -4.39 8.12 5.21
N ALA A 251 -3.14 8.57 4.99
CA ALA A 251 -2.17 8.71 6.07
C ALA A 251 -2.55 9.84 7.03
N VAL A 252 -3.06 10.96 6.50
CA VAL A 252 -3.62 12.04 7.29
C VAL A 252 -5.07 11.72 7.63
N THR A 253 -5.36 11.56 8.91
CA THR A 253 -6.72 11.25 9.38
C THR A 253 -7.69 12.38 9.02
N PRO A 254 -8.81 12.10 8.33
CA PRO A 254 -9.81 13.11 8.02
C PRO A 254 -10.36 13.79 9.27
N GLY A 255 -10.42 15.12 9.25
CA GLY A 255 -10.88 15.94 10.37
C GLY A 255 -9.87 16.13 11.50
N SER A 256 -8.65 15.59 11.37
CA SER A 256 -7.57 15.80 12.34
C SER A 256 -7.07 17.25 12.36
N ASP A 257 -6.38 17.65 13.43
CA ASP A 257 -5.76 18.98 13.51
C ASP A 257 -4.74 19.20 12.40
N LEU A 258 -3.99 18.16 12.03
CA LEU A 258 -3.06 18.23 10.91
C LEU A 258 -3.77 18.51 9.59
N GLN A 259 -4.87 17.83 9.28
CA GLN A 259 -5.67 18.11 8.08
C GLN A 259 -6.22 19.53 8.11
N ASN A 260 -6.76 19.96 9.25
CA ASN A 260 -7.31 21.31 9.41
C ASN A 260 -6.25 22.39 9.19
N GLN A 261 -5.01 22.16 9.61
CA GLN A 261 -3.89 23.08 9.37
C GLN A 261 -3.48 23.09 7.90
N CYS A 262 -3.37 21.95 7.26
CA CYS A 262 -3.12 21.85 5.81
C CYS A 262 -4.21 22.57 5.00
N ASN A 263 -5.49 22.38 5.35
CA ASN A 263 -6.63 23.03 4.70
C ASN A 263 -6.61 24.55 4.87
N ARG A 264 -6.10 25.06 5.99
CA ARG A 264 -5.91 26.52 6.22
C ARG A 264 -4.72 27.08 5.49
N LYS A 265 -3.96 26.24 4.80
CA LYS A 265 -2.71 26.62 4.11
C LYS A 265 -1.73 27.33 5.05
N SER A 266 -1.61 26.80 6.27
CA SER A 266 -0.69 27.29 7.30
C SER A 266 0.50 26.35 7.45
N LEU A 267 1.69 26.91 7.50
CA LEU A 267 2.93 26.19 7.80
C LEU A 267 3.35 26.29 9.27
N ASP A 268 2.54 26.91 10.13
CA ASP A 268 2.87 27.12 11.54
C ASP A 268 3.12 25.80 12.31
N TYR A 269 2.46 24.74 11.90
CA TYR A 269 2.67 23.38 12.45
C TYR A 269 4.10 22.87 12.19
N PHE A 270 4.73 23.32 11.11
CA PHE A 270 6.03 22.85 10.64
C PHE A 270 7.15 23.88 10.81
N LYS A 271 6.91 24.99 11.54
CA LYS A 271 7.89 26.06 11.73
C LYS A 271 9.23 25.61 12.34
N ASP A 272 9.16 24.56 13.16
CA ASP A 272 10.31 23.96 13.85
C ASP A 272 10.73 22.63 13.20
N PHE A 273 10.50 22.47 11.90
CA PHE A 273 10.85 21.24 11.17
C PHE A 273 12.36 21.00 11.22
N ASP A 274 12.74 19.82 11.70
CA ASP A 274 14.13 19.40 11.75
C ASP A 274 14.55 18.78 10.42
N TRP A 275 15.33 19.52 9.64
CA TRP A 275 15.82 19.10 8.33
C TRP A 275 16.84 17.95 8.40
N GLU A 276 17.45 17.69 9.56
CA GLU A 276 18.41 16.60 9.73
C GLU A 276 17.73 15.28 10.08
N VAL A 277 16.51 15.31 10.58
CA VAL A 277 15.76 14.10 10.97
C VAL A 277 15.48 13.15 9.80
N ILE A 278 15.52 13.67 8.59
CA ILE A 278 15.28 12.91 7.35
C ILE A 278 16.52 12.20 6.81
N LEU A 279 17.69 12.53 7.31
CA LEU A 279 18.93 11.95 6.81
C LEU A 279 19.07 10.49 7.31
N PRO A 280 19.48 9.55 6.43
CA PRO A 280 19.66 8.16 6.78
C PRO A 280 20.83 7.93 7.74
#